data_492e9b6c258e5cdfadc1a5dbdbdaa55a
#
_entry.id   492e9b6c258e5cdfadc1a5dbdbdaa55a
#
_cell.length_a   1.000
_cell.length_b   1.000
_cell.length_c   1.000
_cell.angle_alpha   90.00
_cell.angle_beta   90.00
_cell.angle_gamma   90.00
#
_symmetry.space_group_name_H-M   'P 1'
#
loop_
_entity.id
_entity.type
_entity.pdbx_description
1 polymer ?
#
loop_
_entity_poly.entity_id
_entity_poly.type
_entity_poly.pdbx_seq_one_letter_code
_entity_poly.pdbx_strand_id
1 'polypeptide(L)'
;MSTSTGSRVADDSHLRAQHLQKSYGSRTVVKDVSLSVQKGEVVGLLGPNGAGKTTSFYMIVGLVRSDGGGIQMDGQDVTHMPIHRRSRLGLSYLPQEASIFRRLNVEDNVRAVLELQTDESGRPLTRDAIEQRLTDLLHELRVEHLRASPALALSGGERRRVEIARALATQPRFILLDEPFAGIDPIAVIEIQRIIGFLKKRGIGVLITDHNVRETLGICDHAFIINEGRVLAQGTPSHIVNNAEVRRVYLGEHFKM
;
A
#
# COMPACT_ATOMS: atom_id res chain seq x y z
N MET A 1 43.57 16.37 17.79
CA MET A 1 43.05 15.73 16.57
C MET A 1 41.75 15.04 16.92
N SER A 2 40.65 15.75 16.74
CA SER A 2 39.31 15.21 17.06
C SER A 2 38.71 14.71 15.76
N THR A 3 38.50 13.39 15.67
CA THR A 3 37.81 12.74 14.58
C THR A 3 36.30 12.87 14.80
N SER A 4 35.69 13.78 14.06
CA SER A 4 34.22 13.90 13.97
C SER A 4 33.67 12.69 13.22
N THR A 5 33.06 11.77 13.95
CA THR A 5 32.29 10.67 13.40
C THR A 5 30.97 11.26 12.90
N GLY A 6 30.89 11.51 11.61
CA GLY A 6 29.65 11.90 10.95
C GLY A 6 28.61 10.77 11.10
N SER A 7 27.67 10.93 11.99
CA SER A 7 26.45 10.15 12.08
C SER A 7 25.72 10.32 10.74
N ARG A 8 25.67 9.26 9.93
CA ARG A 8 24.68 9.14 8.84
C ARG A 8 23.32 9.21 9.51
N VAL A 9 22.61 10.32 9.32
CA VAL A 9 21.17 10.39 9.57
C VAL A 9 20.56 9.31 8.68
N ALA A 10 20.13 8.21 9.28
CA ALA A 10 19.31 7.21 8.58
C ALA A 10 18.09 7.97 8.05
N ASP A 11 17.77 7.76 6.77
CA ASP A 11 16.54 8.28 6.15
C ASP A 11 15.37 7.63 6.89
N ASP A 12 14.85 8.32 7.91
CA ASP A 12 13.83 7.82 8.86
C ASP A 12 12.42 7.92 8.25
N SER A 13 12.36 7.76 6.92
CA SER A 13 11.13 7.83 6.13
C SER A 13 10.29 6.59 6.39
N HIS A 14 9.27 6.74 7.23
CA HIS A 14 8.37 5.64 7.61
C HIS A 14 6.92 6.08 7.81
N LEU A 15 6.01 5.16 7.50
CA LEU A 15 4.61 5.23 7.90
C LEU A 15 4.44 4.41 9.18
N ARG A 16 4.00 5.04 10.25
CA ARG A 16 3.84 4.40 11.56
C ARG A 16 2.44 4.58 12.10
N ALA A 17 1.85 3.49 12.53
CA ALA A 17 0.60 3.48 13.31
C ALA A 17 0.91 2.96 14.70
N GLN A 18 0.42 3.63 15.75
CA GLN A 18 0.70 3.31 17.14
C GLN A 18 -0.58 3.27 17.96
N HIS A 19 -0.80 2.14 18.65
CA HIS A 19 -1.90 1.94 19.61
C HIS A 19 -3.28 2.27 19.03
N LEU A 20 -3.51 1.94 17.74
CA LEU A 20 -4.79 2.21 17.07
C LEU A 20 -5.93 1.50 17.79
N GLN A 21 -7.03 2.24 17.97
CA GLN A 21 -8.25 1.74 18.60
C GLN A 21 -9.46 2.13 17.77
N LYS A 22 -10.45 1.21 17.69
CA LYS A 22 -11.72 1.46 17.01
C LYS A 22 -12.84 0.63 17.57
N SER A 23 -13.94 1.31 17.89
CA SER A 23 -15.20 0.70 18.31
C SER A 23 -16.35 1.13 17.38
N TYR A 24 -17.29 0.22 17.18
CA TYR A 24 -18.56 0.47 16.51
C TYR A 24 -19.70 0.13 17.49
N GLY A 25 -20.35 1.15 18.02
CA GLY A 25 -21.30 0.97 19.12
C GLY A 25 -20.61 0.33 20.35
N SER A 26 -21.15 -0.75 20.85
CA SER A 26 -20.57 -1.50 21.99
C SER A 26 -19.43 -2.47 21.60
N ARG A 27 -19.18 -2.68 20.32
CA ARG A 27 -18.17 -3.64 19.85
C ARG A 27 -16.84 -2.96 19.55
N THR A 28 -15.81 -3.26 20.34
CA THR A 28 -14.42 -2.87 20.03
C THR A 28 -13.81 -3.84 19.03
N VAL A 29 -13.53 -3.36 17.81
CA VAL A 29 -12.99 -4.15 16.70
C VAL A 29 -11.46 -4.09 16.68
N VAL A 30 -10.88 -2.92 16.95
CA VAL A 30 -9.44 -2.72 17.07
C VAL A 30 -9.18 -2.24 18.50
N LYS A 31 -8.41 -3.01 19.26
CA LYS A 31 -8.15 -2.78 20.69
C LYS A 31 -6.80 -2.10 20.92
N ASP A 32 -5.78 -2.55 20.17
CA ASP A 32 -4.42 -2.03 20.29
C ASP A 32 -3.60 -2.59 19.10
N VAL A 33 -3.50 -1.83 18.02
CA VAL A 33 -2.73 -2.22 16.85
C VAL A 33 -1.64 -1.20 16.57
N SER A 34 -0.40 -1.68 16.58
CA SER A 34 0.78 -0.90 16.20
C SER A 34 1.51 -1.61 15.07
N LEU A 35 1.88 -0.84 14.02
CA LEU A 35 2.67 -1.33 12.90
C LEU A 35 3.49 -0.19 12.28
N SER A 36 4.49 -0.56 11.51
CA SER A 36 5.28 0.40 10.73
C SER A 36 5.63 -0.16 9.36
N VAL A 37 5.80 0.74 8.39
CA VAL A 37 6.27 0.43 7.03
C VAL A 37 7.40 1.40 6.73
N GLN A 38 8.56 0.90 6.36
CA GLN A 38 9.69 1.70 5.92
C GLN A 38 9.62 1.95 4.41
N LYS A 39 10.30 2.98 3.95
CA LYS A 39 10.48 3.23 2.52
C LYS A 39 11.23 2.07 1.86
N GLY A 40 10.69 1.56 0.76
CA GLY A 40 11.27 0.40 0.06
C GLY A 40 11.06 -0.94 0.77
N GLU A 41 10.15 -1.01 1.73
CA GLU A 41 9.76 -2.23 2.43
C GLU A 41 8.35 -2.68 1.99
N VAL A 42 8.14 -3.99 1.93
CA VAL A 42 6.82 -4.60 1.72
C VAL A 42 6.37 -5.25 3.02
N VAL A 43 5.26 -4.76 3.55
CA VAL A 43 4.70 -5.20 4.84
C VAL A 43 3.32 -5.83 4.63
N GLY A 44 3.12 -7.02 5.18
CA GLY A 44 1.84 -7.72 5.20
C GLY A 44 1.05 -7.46 6.49
N LEU A 45 -0.24 -7.14 6.37
CA LEU A 45 -1.18 -7.03 7.47
C LEU A 45 -2.19 -8.18 7.38
N LEU A 46 -1.95 -9.26 8.11
CA LEU A 46 -2.63 -10.55 7.96
C LEU A 46 -3.38 -10.94 9.24
N GLY A 47 -4.17 -12.00 9.16
CA GLY A 47 -4.92 -12.55 10.29
C GLY A 47 -6.30 -13.08 9.89
N PRO A 48 -7.04 -13.75 10.78
CA PRO A 48 -8.34 -14.33 10.49
C PRO A 48 -9.41 -13.28 10.17
N ASN A 49 -10.56 -13.75 9.66
CA ASN A 49 -11.71 -12.88 9.41
C ASN A 49 -12.22 -12.27 10.72
N GLY A 50 -12.56 -10.99 10.68
CA GLY A 50 -13.02 -10.26 11.87
C GLY A 50 -11.93 -9.86 12.87
N ALA A 51 -10.65 -10.14 12.59
CA ALA A 51 -9.54 -9.79 13.48
C ALA A 51 -9.29 -8.27 13.61
N GLY A 52 -9.86 -7.44 12.73
CA GLY A 52 -9.64 -5.99 12.73
C GLY A 52 -8.69 -5.47 11.64
N LYS A 53 -8.21 -6.34 10.72
CA LYS A 53 -7.29 -5.97 9.62
C LYS A 53 -7.79 -4.79 8.78
N THR A 54 -8.94 -4.97 8.13
CA THR A 54 -9.54 -3.97 7.23
C THR A 54 -9.81 -2.65 7.95
N THR A 55 -10.28 -2.71 9.21
CA THR A 55 -10.50 -1.51 10.01
C THR A 55 -9.18 -0.78 10.31
N SER A 56 -8.14 -1.52 10.73
CA SER A 56 -6.81 -0.95 10.98
C SER A 56 -6.22 -0.35 9.71
N PHE A 57 -6.31 -1.07 8.60
CA PHE A 57 -5.87 -0.61 7.30
C PHE A 57 -6.61 0.68 6.86
N TYR A 58 -7.92 0.73 6.99
CA TYR A 58 -8.72 1.91 6.63
C TYR A 58 -8.49 3.11 7.54
N MET A 59 -8.12 2.89 8.81
CA MET A 59 -7.65 3.98 9.67
C MET A 59 -6.35 4.58 9.13
N ILE A 60 -5.41 3.74 8.68
CA ILE A 60 -4.13 4.19 8.10
C ILE A 60 -4.36 4.90 6.75
N VAL A 61 -5.26 4.41 5.90
CA VAL A 61 -5.68 5.09 4.66
C VAL A 61 -6.32 6.46 4.93
N GLY A 62 -7.06 6.58 6.03
CA GLY A 62 -7.86 7.78 6.37
C GLY A 62 -9.31 7.71 5.91
N LEU A 63 -9.82 6.50 5.63
CA LEU A 63 -11.24 6.23 5.34
C LEU A 63 -12.06 6.03 6.61
N VAL A 64 -11.43 5.53 7.67
CA VAL A 64 -12.04 5.34 8.99
C VAL A 64 -11.26 6.17 10.01
N ARG A 65 -11.97 6.93 10.84
CA ARG A 65 -11.37 7.68 11.94
C ARG A 65 -11.05 6.74 13.10
N SER A 66 -9.82 6.81 13.62
CA SER A 66 -9.46 6.12 14.86
C SER A 66 -10.11 6.78 16.07
N ASP A 67 -10.44 5.95 17.07
CA ASP A 67 -10.97 6.44 18.35
C ASP A 67 -9.80 6.64 19.36
N GLY A 68 -8.64 6.03 19.12
CA GLY A 68 -7.43 6.19 19.91
C GLY A 68 -6.18 5.83 19.11
N GLY A 69 -5.02 6.15 19.68
CA GLY A 69 -3.73 5.97 19.05
C GLY A 69 -3.38 7.07 18.06
N GLY A 70 -2.28 6.89 17.31
CA GLY A 70 -1.76 7.88 16.38
C GLY A 70 -1.22 7.27 15.09
N ILE A 71 -1.23 8.05 14.01
CA ILE A 71 -0.66 7.69 12.72
C ILE A 71 0.29 8.81 12.30
N GLN A 72 1.51 8.45 12.01
CA GLN A 72 2.55 9.38 11.57
C GLN A 72 3.10 8.95 10.22
N MET A 73 3.42 9.92 9.38
CA MET A 73 4.12 9.73 8.13
C MET A 73 5.33 10.67 8.09
N ASP A 74 6.53 10.11 8.08
CA ASP A 74 7.80 10.86 8.16
C ASP A 74 7.84 11.87 9.31
N GLY A 75 7.38 11.45 10.49
CA GLY A 75 7.32 12.29 11.70
C GLY A 75 6.13 13.25 11.75
N GLN A 76 5.39 13.43 10.65
CA GLN A 76 4.20 14.27 10.63
C GLN A 76 2.97 13.48 11.12
N ASP A 77 2.24 14.03 12.09
CA ASP A 77 0.95 13.46 12.52
C ASP A 77 -0.12 13.61 11.43
N VAL A 78 -0.63 12.47 10.98
CA VAL A 78 -1.71 12.38 9.98
C VAL A 78 -2.97 11.74 10.54
N THR A 79 -3.06 11.50 11.85
CA THR A 79 -4.11 10.73 12.53
C THR A 79 -5.52 11.18 12.13
N HIS A 80 -5.74 12.49 12.10
CA HIS A 80 -7.06 13.07 11.79
C HIS A 80 -7.15 13.67 10.40
N MET A 81 -6.10 13.50 9.58
CA MET A 81 -6.11 13.99 8.21
C MET A 81 -6.99 13.11 7.31
N PRO A 82 -7.87 13.68 6.50
CA PRO A 82 -8.64 12.93 5.51
C PRO A 82 -7.72 12.41 4.39
N ILE A 83 -8.17 11.36 3.70
CA ILE A 83 -7.42 10.65 2.66
C ILE A 83 -6.77 11.57 1.62
N HIS A 84 -7.49 12.60 1.14
CA HIS A 84 -6.96 13.51 0.12
C HIS A 84 -5.77 14.36 0.62
N ARG A 85 -5.69 14.68 1.91
CA ARG A 85 -4.53 15.35 2.51
C ARG A 85 -3.36 14.38 2.70
N ARG A 86 -3.64 13.14 3.12
CA ARG A 86 -2.60 12.09 3.21
C ARG A 86 -2.03 11.79 1.82
N SER A 87 -2.86 11.79 0.78
CA SER A 87 -2.42 11.59 -0.60
C SER A 87 -1.42 12.69 -1.05
N ARG A 88 -1.68 13.95 -0.72
CA ARG A 88 -0.73 15.05 -1.01
C ARG A 88 0.58 14.94 -0.26
N LEU A 89 0.60 14.23 0.86
CA LEU A 89 1.81 13.91 1.60
C LEU A 89 2.53 12.65 1.08
N GLY A 90 1.99 11.99 0.05
CA GLY A 90 2.61 10.83 -0.59
C GLY A 90 2.07 9.48 -0.13
N LEU A 91 0.84 9.40 0.41
CA LEU A 91 0.15 8.14 0.70
C LEU A 91 -0.83 7.82 -0.42
N SER A 92 -0.61 6.75 -1.16
CA SER A 92 -1.54 6.28 -2.19
C SER A 92 -2.30 5.04 -1.72
N TYR A 93 -3.54 4.90 -2.18
CA TYR A 93 -4.39 3.76 -1.85
C TYR A 93 -4.96 3.14 -3.12
N LEU A 94 -4.79 1.83 -3.26
CA LEU A 94 -5.40 1.03 -4.30
C LEU A 94 -6.42 0.07 -3.68
N PRO A 95 -7.71 0.28 -3.91
CA PRO A 95 -8.77 -0.59 -3.40
C PRO A 95 -8.77 -1.95 -4.09
N GLN A 96 -9.47 -2.91 -3.46
CA GLN A 96 -9.74 -4.22 -4.04
C GLN A 96 -10.55 -4.11 -5.33
N GLU A 97 -11.60 -3.27 -5.33
CA GLU A 97 -12.40 -3.02 -6.52
C GLU A 97 -11.66 -2.13 -7.52
N ALA A 98 -11.94 -2.37 -8.81
CA ALA A 98 -11.36 -1.59 -9.89
C ALA A 98 -11.69 -0.10 -9.75
N SER A 99 -10.64 0.72 -9.59
CA SER A 99 -10.72 2.17 -9.39
C SER A 99 -10.57 2.98 -10.68
N ILE A 100 -10.40 2.29 -11.83
CA ILE A 100 -10.19 2.93 -13.13
C ILE A 100 -11.40 3.80 -13.55
N PHE A 101 -11.14 4.94 -14.16
CA PHE A 101 -12.20 5.76 -14.79
C PHE A 101 -12.70 5.08 -16.06
N ARG A 102 -13.80 4.35 -15.94
CA ARG A 102 -14.32 3.43 -16.97
C ARG A 102 -14.62 4.08 -18.32
N ARG A 103 -14.97 5.37 -18.33
CA ARG A 103 -15.33 6.14 -19.56
C ARG A 103 -14.13 6.79 -20.23
N LEU A 104 -12.96 6.75 -19.63
CA LEU A 104 -11.73 7.31 -20.17
C LEU A 104 -10.90 6.19 -20.86
N ASN A 105 -10.01 6.59 -21.76
CA ASN A 105 -8.95 5.72 -22.25
C ASN A 105 -7.80 5.61 -21.23
N VAL A 106 -6.77 4.84 -21.53
CA VAL A 106 -5.61 4.63 -20.65
C VAL A 106 -4.87 5.95 -20.41
N GLU A 107 -4.60 6.71 -21.45
CA GLU A 107 -3.92 8.00 -21.36
C GLU A 107 -4.65 8.97 -20.45
N ASP A 108 -5.93 9.18 -20.69
CA ASP A 108 -6.74 10.13 -19.93
C ASP A 108 -6.91 9.70 -18.47
N ASN A 109 -6.89 8.40 -18.18
CA ASN A 109 -6.89 7.89 -16.81
C ASN A 109 -5.67 8.36 -16.01
N VAL A 110 -4.50 8.37 -16.62
CA VAL A 110 -3.25 8.79 -15.95
C VAL A 110 -3.12 10.32 -16.00
N ARG A 111 -3.42 10.93 -17.14
CA ARG A 111 -3.38 12.38 -17.35
C ARG A 111 -4.24 13.14 -16.35
N ALA A 112 -5.47 12.69 -16.08
CA ALA A 112 -6.38 13.32 -15.12
C ALA A 112 -5.76 13.46 -13.72
N VAL A 113 -4.87 12.54 -13.33
CA VAL A 113 -4.17 12.62 -12.04
C VAL A 113 -2.94 13.54 -12.14
N LEU A 114 -2.20 13.49 -13.25
CA LEU A 114 -1.04 14.35 -13.47
C LEU A 114 -1.40 15.84 -13.53
N GLU A 115 -2.55 16.19 -14.09
CA GLU A 115 -3.06 17.57 -14.16
C GLU A 115 -3.33 18.19 -12.78
N LEU A 116 -3.52 17.35 -11.76
CA LEU A 116 -3.71 17.79 -10.37
C LEU A 116 -2.38 17.91 -9.59
N GLN A 117 -1.26 17.53 -10.21
CA GLN A 117 0.05 17.59 -9.57
C GLN A 117 0.72 18.95 -9.76
N THR A 118 1.65 19.24 -8.87
CA THR A 118 2.46 20.46 -8.91
C THR A 118 3.94 20.12 -9.07
N ASP A 119 4.73 21.08 -9.52
CA ASP A 119 6.18 21.03 -9.50
C ASP A 119 6.72 21.29 -8.07
N GLU A 120 8.03 21.24 -7.89
CA GLU A 120 8.70 21.48 -6.60
C GLU A 120 8.46 22.89 -6.04
N SER A 121 8.10 23.85 -6.89
CA SER A 121 7.74 25.21 -6.49
C SER A 121 6.24 25.39 -6.19
N GLY A 122 5.46 24.30 -6.22
CA GLY A 122 4.02 24.31 -5.95
C GLY A 122 3.16 24.81 -7.11
N ARG A 123 3.73 25.01 -8.32
CA ARG A 123 2.99 25.44 -9.50
C ARG A 123 2.45 24.22 -10.26
N PRO A 124 1.28 24.33 -10.93
CA PRO A 124 0.77 23.27 -11.78
C PRO A 124 1.84 22.79 -12.80
N LEU A 125 1.85 21.50 -13.08
CA LEU A 125 2.75 20.95 -14.09
C LEU A 125 2.44 21.55 -15.47
N THR A 126 3.50 21.82 -16.25
CA THR A 126 3.33 22.24 -17.64
C THR A 126 2.81 21.08 -18.48
N ARG A 127 2.24 21.39 -19.64
CA ARG A 127 1.75 20.38 -20.60
C ARG A 127 2.84 19.38 -21.01
N ASP A 128 4.05 19.88 -21.27
CA ASP A 128 5.19 19.05 -21.67
C ASP A 128 5.65 18.14 -20.51
N ALA A 129 5.66 18.65 -19.27
CA ALA A 129 5.99 17.86 -18.11
C ALA A 129 4.95 16.75 -17.83
N ILE A 130 3.65 17.04 -18.04
CA ILE A 130 2.59 16.05 -17.97
C ILE A 130 2.79 14.96 -19.03
N GLU A 131 3.05 15.36 -20.29
CA GLU A 131 3.22 14.42 -21.39
C GLU A 131 4.44 13.51 -21.21
N GLN A 132 5.55 14.07 -20.73
CA GLN A 132 6.75 13.30 -20.43
C GLN A 132 6.48 12.28 -19.32
N ARG A 133 5.94 12.72 -18.16
CA ARG A 133 5.63 11.83 -17.04
C ARG A 133 4.61 10.76 -17.39
N LEU A 134 3.60 11.10 -18.21
CA LEU A 134 2.61 10.17 -18.72
C LEU A 134 3.28 9.06 -19.54
N THR A 135 4.10 9.43 -20.50
CA THR A 135 4.82 8.49 -21.37
C THR A 135 5.73 7.57 -20.55
N ASP A 136 6.50 8.14 -19.61
CA ASP A 136 7.38 7.37 -18.72
C ASP A 136 6.59 6.34 -17.90
N LEU A 137 5.47 6.74 -17.29
CA LEU A 137 4.63 5.83 -16.49
C LEU A 137 4.01 4.71 -17.32
N LEU A 138 3.51 5.01 -18.51
CA LEU A 138 2.94 3.99 -19.40
C LEU A 138 4.01 3.00 -19.90
N HIS A 139 5.22 3.49 -20.19
CA HIS A 139 6.35 2.66 -20.58
C HIS A 139 6.81 1.76 -19.43
N GLU A 140 7.02 2.31 -18.22
CA GLU A 140 7.43 1.57 -17.02
C GLU A 140 6.47 0.45 -16.66
N LEU A 141 5.17 0.69 -16.80
CA LEU A 141 4.12 -0.30 -16.51
C LEU A 141 3.79 -1.18 -17.74
N ARG A 142 4.50 -1.01 -18.87
CA ARG A 142 4.34 -1.78 -20.11
C ARG A 142 2.91 -1.74 -20.66
N VAL A 143 2.27 -0.58 -20.60
CA VAL A 143 0.92 -0.34 -21.13
C VAL A 143 0.89 0.79 -22.18
N GLU A 144 2.04 1.21 -22.68
CA GLU A 144 2.16 2.27 -23.70
C GLU A 144 1.40 1.94 -24.99
N HIS A 145 1.45 0.67 -25.43
CA HIS A 145 0.73 0.19 -26.62
C HIS A 145 -0.80 0.25 -26.46
N LEU A 146 -1.31 0.42 -25.23
CA LEU A 146 -2.73 0.55 -24.90
C LEU A 146 -3.16 2.00 -24.70
N ARG A 147 -2.28 2.98 -24.96
CA ARG A 147 -2.46 4.39 -24.64
C ARG A 147 -3.85 4.93 -25.03
N ALA A 148 -4.30 4.65 -26.25
CA ALA A 148 -5.61 5.08 -26.76
C ALA A 148 -6.76 4.10 -26.46
N SER A 149 -6.48 2.94 -25.83
CA SER A 149 -7.49 1.91 -25.58
C SER A 149 -8.49 2.36 -24.52
N PRO A 150 -9.80 2.13 -24.73
CA PRO A 150 -10.81 2.38 -23.70
C PRO A 150 -10.54 1.52 -22.45
N ALA A 151 -10.71 2.10 -21.27
CA ALA A 151 -10.47 1.40 -20.00
C ALA A 151 -11.32 0.12 -19.83
N LEU A 152 -12.50 0.07 -20.43
CA LEU A 152 -13.40 -1.10 -20.40
C LEU A 152 -12.89 -2.27 -21.24
N ALA A 153 -12.02 -2.03 -22.23
CA ALA A 153 -11.46 -3.07 -23.09
C ALA A 153 -10.24 -3.79 -22.47
N LEU A 154 -9.73 -3.30 -21.35
CA LEU A 154 -8.54 -3.83 -20.71
C LEU A 154 -8.82 -5.16 -20.00
N SER A 155 -7.89 -6.11 -20.14
CA SER A 155 -7.82 -7.29 -19.27
C SER A 155 -7.61 -6.90 -17.80
N GLY A 156 -7.82 -7.83 -16.88
CA GLY A 156 -7.63 -7.58 -15.44
C GLY A 156 -6.21 -7.11 -15.10
N GLY A 157 -5.19 -7.75 -15.67
CA GLY A 157 -3.79 -7.39 -15.46
C GLY A 157 -3.41 -6.03 -16.06
N GLU A 158 -3.87 -5.72 -17.28
CA GLU A 158 -3.66 -4.42 -17.92
C GLU A 158 -4.32 -3.30 -17.12
N ARG A 159 -5.57 -3.52 -16.70
CA ARG A 159 -6.30 -2.59 -15.85
C ARG A 159 -5.54 -2.29 -14.56
N ARG A 160 -5.04 -3.32 -13.89
CA ARG A 160 -4.28 -3.17 -12.65
C ARG A 160 -3.00 -2.36 -12.86
N ARG A 161 -2.30 -2.57 -13.98
CA ARG A 161 -1.12 -1.77 -14.35
C ARG A 161 -1.47 -0.29 -14.57
N VAL A 162 -2.59 0.01 -15.21
CA VAL A 162 -3.06 1.41 -15.39
C VAL A 162 -3.46 2.04 -14.06
N GLU A 163 -4.11 1.32 -13.16
CA GLU A 163 -4.43 1.81 -11.80
C GLU A 163 -3.17 2.15 -11.02
N ILE A 164 -2.13 1.34 -11.15
CA ILE A 164 -0.84 1.59 -10.52
C ILE A 164 -0.12 2.78 -11.18
N ALA A 165 -0.18 2.92 -12.52
CA ALA A 165 0.34 4.11 -13.20
C ALA A 165 -0.32 5.39 -12.66
N ARG A 166 -1.64 5.37 -12.43
CA ARG A 166 -2.37 6.47 -11.78
C ARG A 166 -1.89 6.73 -10.35
N ALA A 167 -1.68 5.68 -9.57
CA ALA A 167 -1.16 5.81 -8.22
C ALA A 167 0.25 6.43 -8.23
N LEU A 168 1.13 5.97 -9.14
CA LEU A 168 2.48 6.50 -9.29
C LEU A 168 2.52 7.94 -9.81
N ALA A 169 1.49 8.39 -10.53
CA ALA A 169 1.37 9.77 -10.99
C ALA A 169 1.36 10.78 -9.83
N THR A 170 0.94 10.37 -8.62
CA THR A 170 0.99 11.20 -7.40
C THR A 170 2.36 11.19 -6.72
N GLN A 171 3.36 10.49 -7.27
CA GLN A 171 4.71 10.30 -6.70
C GLN A 171 4.66 9.83 -5.23
N PRO A 172 4.00 8.71 -4.93
CA PRO A 172 3.78 8.27 -3.57
C PRO A 172 5.09 7.80 -2.92
N ARG A 173 5.18 8.04 -1.60
CA ARG A 173 6.21 7.44 -0.74
C ARG A 173 5.76 6.10 -0.18
N PHE A 174 4.45 5.96 0.01
CA PHE A 174 3.80 4.75 0.50
C PHE A 174 2.57 4.42 -0.35
N ILE A 175 2.39 3.14 -0.65
CA ILE A 175 1.20 2.61 -1.34
C ILE A 175 0.56 1.54 -0.48
N LEU A 176 -0.74 1.68 -0.23
CA LEU A 176 -1.55 0.72 0.49
C LEU A 176 -2.40 -0.08 -0.50
N LEU A 177 -2.22 -1.41 -0.51
CA LEU A 177 -2.90 -2.35 -1.39
C LEU A 177 -3.93 -3.16 -0.60
N ASP A 178 -5.19 -3.01 -0.95
CA ASP A 178 -6.30 -3.73 -0.33
C ASP A 178 -6.62 -4.98 -1.15
N GLU A 179 -6.36 -6.16 -0.57
CA GLU A 179 -6.61 -7.47 -1.15
C GLU A 179 -6.16 -7.62 -2.63
N PRO A 180 -4.89 -7.32 -2.95
CA PRO A 180 -4.43 -7.32 -4.35
C PRO A 180 -4.47 -8.69 -5.02
N PHE A 181 -4.54 -9.79 -4.26
CA PHE A 181 -4.59 -11.16 -4.78
C PHE A 181 -5.98 -11.79 -4.74
N ALA A 182 -7.02 -11.04 -4.31
CA ALA A 182 -8.35 -11.59 -4.18
C ALA A 182 -9.00 -11.84 -5.55
N GLY A 183 -9.49 -13.06 -5.75
CA GLY A 183 -10.29 -13.41 -6.93
C GLY A 183 -9.58 -13.38 -8.26
N ILE A 184 -8.24 -13.49 -8.27
CA ILE A 184 -7.42 -13.50 -9.49
C ILE A 184 -6.80 -14.86 -9.75
N ASP A 185 -6.46 -15.14 -11.01
CA ASP A 185 -5.80 -16.37 -11.41
C ASP A 185 -4.30 -16.38 -11.08
N PRO A 186 -3.64 -17.56 -11.03
CA PRO A 186 -2.23 -17.67 -10.66
C PRO A 186 -1.26 -16.88 -11.55
N ILE A 187 -1.59 -16.65 -12.82
CA ILE A 187 -0.75 -15.87 -13.73
C ILE A 187 -0.80 -14.39 -13.35
N ALA A 188 -2.01 -13.89 -13.04
CA ALA A 188 -2.20 -12.52 -12.57
C ALA A 188 -1.55 -12.29 -11.20
N VAL A 189 -1.51 -13.28 -10.31
CA VAL A 189 -0.74 -13.21 -9.04
C VAL A 189 0.73 -12.88 -9.31
N ILE A 190 1.37 -13.61 -10.22
CA ILE A 190 2.78 -13.40 -10.57
C ILE A 190 3.01 -11.98 -11.11
N GLU A 191 2.09 -11.47 -11.93
CA GLU A 191 2.17 -10.10 -12.44
C GLU A 191 2.10 -9.06 -11.31
N ILE A 192 1.16 -9.21 -10.37
CA ILE A 192 1.01 -8.30 -9.24
C ILE A 192 2.25 -8.38 -8.33
N GLN A 193 2.78 -9.56 -8.07
CA GLN A 193 4.02 -9.73 -7.30
C GLN A 193 5.20 -9.00 -7.97
N ARG A 194 5.33 -9.07 -9.30
CA ARG A 194 6.35 -8.31 -10.05
C ARG A 194 6.17 -6.80 -9.90
N ILE A 195 4.93 -6.32 -9.94
CA ILE A 195 4.61 -4.90 -9.76
C ILE A 195 4.97 -4.45 -8.34
N ILE A 196 4.63 -5.23 -7.31
CA ILE A 196 5.00 -4.92 -5.93
C ILE A 196 6.53 -4.88 -5.77
N GLY A 197 7.24 -5.84 -6.37
CA GLY A 197 8.71 -5.82 -6.42
C GLY A 197 9.28 -4.60 -7.13
N PHE A 198 8.62 -4.12 -8.18
CA PHE A 198 8.97 -2.88 -8.87
C PHE A 198 8.76 -1.64 -7.96
N LEU A 199 7.63 -1.54 -7.25
CA LEU A 199 7.37 -0.46 -6.29
C LEU A 199 8.43 -0.41 -5.21
N LYS A 200 8.77 -1.56 -4.63
CA LYS A 200 9.85 -1.71 -3.64
C LYS A 200 11.19 -1.20 -4.17
N LYS A 201 11.59 -1.60 -5.39
CA LYS A 201 12.85 -1.17 -6.02
C LYS A 201 12.90 0.34 -6.26
N ARG A 202 11.76 1.01 -6.43
CA ARG A 202 11.65 2.47 -6.49
C ARG A 202 11.74 3.16 -5.13
N GLY A 203 11.93 2.39 -4.06
CA GLY A 203 11.98 2.92 -2.70
C GLY A 203 10.61 3.28 -2.14
N ILE A 204 9.51 2.76 -2.70
CA ILE A 204 8.16 2.99 -2.19
C ILE A 204 7.86 1.95 -1.12
N GLY A 205 7.43 2.38 0.08
CA GLY A 205 6.93 1.48 1.10
C GLY A 205 5.54 0.94 0.73
N VAL A 206 5.32 -0.36 0.89
CA VAL A 206 4.06 -1.00 0.50
C VAL A 206 3.45 -1.70 1.71
N LEU A 207 2.19 -1.39 2.02
CA LEU A 207 1.38 -2.12 3.00
C LEU A 207 0.30 -2.91 2.27
N ILE A 208 0.23 -4.21 2.54
CA ILE A 208 -0.71 -5.12 1.89
C ILE A 208 -1.60 -5.75 2.95
N THR A 209 -2.92 -5.78 2.73
CA THR A 209 -3.83 -6.68 3.42
C THR A 209 -4.42 -7.65 2.41
N ASP A 210 -4.44 -8.96 2.75
CA ASP A 210 -4.99 -9.98 1.85
C ASP A 210 -5.43 -11.23 2.64
N HIS A 211 -6.27 -12.05 2.02
CA HIS A 211 -6.65 -13.37 2.51
C HIS A 211 -5.70 -14.47 1.98
N ASN A 212 -5.01 -14.23 0.89
CA ASN A 212 -4.04 -15.15 0.28
C ASN A 212 -2.69 -15.07 1.02
N VAL A 213 -2.62 -15.74 2.16
CA VAL A 213 -1.48 -15.67 3.08
C VAL A 213 -0.17 -16.06 2.42
N ARG A 214 -0.18 -17.18 1.65
CA ARG A 214 1.02 -17.68 0.98
C ARG A 214 1.58 -16.66 0.00
N GLU A 215 0.73 -16.11 -0.86
CA GLU A 215 1.12 -15.14 -1.88
C GLU A 215 1.65 -13.84 -1.24
N THR A 216 1.00 -13.41 -0.16
CA THR A 216 1.40 -12.20 0.56
C THR A 216 2.72 -12.40 1.30
N LEU A 217 2.87 -13.48 2.08
CA LEU A 217 4.11 -13.77 2.80
C LEU A 217 5.29 -13.99 1.83
N GLY A 218 5.02 -14.54 0.63
CA GLY A 218 6.03 -14.76 -0.39
C GLY A 218 6.73 -13.52 -0.93
N ILE A 219 6.13 -12.33 -0.74
CA ILE A 219 6.67 -11.06 -1.24
C ILE A 219 6.96 -10.03 -0.13
N CYS A 220 6.51 -10.28 1.10
CA CYS A 220 6.74 -9.38 2.21
C CYS A 220 8.15 -9.51 2.79
N ASP A 221 8.71 -8.39 3.25
CA ASP A 221 9.90 -8.36 4.09
C ASP A 221 9.52 -8.59 5.55
N HIS A 222 8.37 -8.06 5.95
CA HIS A 222 7.83 -8.12 7.31
C HIS A 222 6.32 -8.37 7.27
N ALA A 223 5.77 -8.99 8.30
CA ALA A 223 4.33 -9.15 8.43
C ALA A 223 3.88 -8.96 9.87
N PHE A 224 2.68 -8.41 10.01
CA PHE A 224 1.93 -8.28 11.26
C PHE A 224 0.70 -9.18 11.20
N ILE A 225 0.57 -10.06 12.17
CA ILE A 225 -0.61 -10.91 12.31
C ILE A 225 -1.52 -10.30 13.35
N ILE A 226 -2.72 -9.90 12.92
CA ILE A 226 -3.75 -9.39 13.84
C ILE A 226 -4.68 -10.52 14.23
N ASN A 227 -4.97 -10.60 15.51
CA ASN A 227 -6.03 -11.43 16.08
C ASN A 227 -6.78 -10.66 17.16
N GLU A 228 -8.13 -10.75 17.16
CA GLU A 228 -9.00 -10.11 18.15
C GLU A 228 -8.71 -8.62 18.44
N GLY A 229 -8.34 -7.88 17.40
CA GLY A 229 -8.05 -6.44 17.46
C GLY A 229 -6.69 -6.07 18.05
N ARG A 230 -5.75 -7.02 18.15
CA ARG A 230 -4.38 -6.83 18.63
C ARG A 230 -3.36 -7.46 17.68
N VAL A 231 -2.12 -7.00 17.71
CA VAL A 231 -1.00 -7.68 17.04
C VAL A 231 -0.66 -8.94 17.85
N LEU A 232 -0.89 -10.10 17.24
CA LEU A 232 -0.56 -11.42 17.81
C LEU A 232 0.92 -11.73 17.65
N ALA A 233 1.46 -11.47 16.45
CA ALA A 233 2.85 -11.70 16.11
C ALA A 233 3.30 -10.73 15.02
N GLN A 234 4.59 -10.46 14.97
CA GLN A 234 5.22 -9.67 13.92
C GLN A 234 6.62 -10.21 13.63
N GLY A 235 7.10 -10.04 12.42
CA GLY A 235 8.44 -10.46 12.03
C GLY A 235 8.56 -10.80 10.55
N THR A 236 9.68 -11.39 10.18
CA THR A 236 9.89 -11.91 8.83
C THR A 236 8.91 -13.04 8.50
N PRO A 237 8.62 -13.31 7.21
CA PRO A 237 7.78 -14.44 6.82
C PRO A 237 8.16 -15.76 7.48
N SER A 238 9.45 -16.07 7.56
CA SER A 238 9.94 -17.29 8.22
C SER A 238 9.60 -17.30 9.72
N HIS A 239 9.70 -16.16 10.41
CA HIS A 239 9.31 -16.06 11.83
C HIS A 239 7.81 -16.30 12.00
N ILE A 240 6.98 -15.70 11.15
CA ILE A 240 5.51 -15.84 11.19
C ILE A 240 5.09 -17.30 10.95
N VAL A 241 5.63 -17.96 9.93
CA VAL A 241 5.28 -19.35 9.58
C VAL A 241 5.69 -20.35 10.67
N ASN A 242 6.76 -20.09 11.39
CA ASN A 242 7.25 -20.95 12.48
C ASN A 242 6.65 -20.61 13.86
N ASN A 243 5.87 -19.54 13.97
CA ASN A 243 5.24 -19.16 15.24
C ASN A 243 4.09 -20.12 15.58
N ALA A 244 4.20 -20.84 16.72
CA ALA A 244 3.23 -21.85 17.13
C ALA A 244 1.82 -21.28 17.35
N GLU A 245 1.72 -20.07 17.90
CA GLU A 245 0.43 -19.42 18.14
C GLU A 245 -0.24 -18.97 16.85
N VAL A 246 0.52 -18.41 15.91
CA VAL A 246 0.04 -18.05 14.56
C VAL A 246 -0.45 -19.28 13.82
N ARG A 247 0.27 -20.38 13.89
CA ARG A 247 -0.15 -21.66 13.26
C ARG A 247 -1.47 -22.15 13.88
N ARG A 248 -1.58 -22.16 15.19
CA ARG A 248 -2.80 -22.60 15.90
C ARG A 248 -4.02 -21.77 15.55
N VAL A 249 -3.88 -20.42 15.47
CA VAL A 249 -5.01 -19.49 15.37
C VAL A 249 -5.36 -19.15 13.92
N TYR A 250 -4.39 -19.19 13.01
CA TYR A 250 -4.58 -18.62 11.67
C TYR A 250 -4.11 -19.50 10.52
N LEU A 251 -2.87 -20.02 10.54
CA LEU A 251 -2.30 -20.72 9.38
C LEU A 251 -2.74 -22.18 9.28
N GLY A 252 -3.01 -22.82 10.43
CA GLY A 252 -3.15 -24.27 10.52
C GLY A 252 -1.80 -25.00 10.65
N GLU A 253 -1.83 -26.21 11.25
CA GLU A 253 -0.61 -26.97 11.55
C GLU A 253 0.16 -27.42 10.30
N HIS A 254 -0.55 -27.66 9.20
CA HIS A 254 0.01 -28.17 7.94
C HIS A 254 0.40 -27.09 6.93
N PHE A 255 0.32 -25.81 7.30
CA PHE A 255 0.69 -24.71 6.40
C PHE A 255 2.17 -24.82 5.98
N LYS A 256 2.41 -24.71 4.66
CA LYS A 256 3.75 -24.65 4.04
C LYS A 256 3.77 -23.45 3.08
N MET A 257 4.89 -22.75 3.04
CA MET A 257 5.19 -21.71 2.05
C MET A 257 5.38 -22.32 0.67
#